data_e28c570b83c5cb83fce0ffebe60aca83
#
_entry.id   e28c570b83c5cb83fce0ffebe60aca83
#
_cell.length_a   1.000
_cell.length_b   1.000
_cell.length_c   1.000
_cell.angle_alpha   90.00
_cell.angle_beta   90.00
_cell.angle_gamma   90.00
#
_symmetry.space_group_name_H-M   'P 1'
#
loop_
_entity.id
_entity.type
_entity.pdbx_description
1 polymer ?
#
loop_
_entity_poly.entity_id
_entity_poly.type
_entity_poly.pdbx_seq_one_letter_code
_entity_poly.pdbx_strand_id
1 'polypeptide(L)'
;DGLIFNTGYIDRINKRDSTDYQPMSIASPNRRFNGAATSSHMAYVGGDYQVNKNLSLRAYHAEVADLYQQNTLALLHTLQVGEGTLTSDLRSFFSDEDGSAKAGKVDNRNLSALFGYRFGGHRLSVGYMHASGDTATPYVSGTELMGMSELTMSSDFLNARERTWQAIYDYDFAAAGVPGVKSRLRYVRGDHIELAALNADDRKEREFQMELGYVIQSGPLKNVGLMARKSIYRNDFPAGAAFRDENQTRFLVLYTLPIW
;
A
#
# COMPACT_ATOMS: atom_id res chain seq x y z
N ASP A 1 -21.99 -9.74 -13.54
CA ASP A 1 -22.55 -8.73 -12.63
C ASP A 1 -22.89 -9.42 -11.32
N GLY A 2 -22.24 -9.08 -10.24
CA GLY A 2 -22.45 -9.78 -8.97
C GLY A 2 -21.93 -9.00 -7.77
N LEU A 3 -22.61 -9.21 -6.64
CA LEU A 3 -22.18 -8.76 -5.34
C LEU A 3 -21.53 -9.94 -4.61
N ILE A 4 -20.30 -9.73 -4.15
CA ILE A 4 -19.61 -10.64 -3.23
C ILE A 4 -19.66 -9.98 -1.85
N PHE A 5 -20.30 -10.65 -0.90
CA PHE A 5 -20.36 -10.20 0.48
C PHE A 5 -19.28 -10.90 1.30
N ASN A 6 -18.57 -10.12 2.13
CA ASN A 6 -17.49 -10.60 2.98
C ASN A 6 -17.71 -10.15 4.41
N THR A 7 -17.52 -11.04 5.35
CA THR A 7 -17.49 -10.73 6.78
C THR A 7 -16.45 -11.60 7.47
N GLY A 8 -15.88 -11.11 8.54
CA GLY A 8 -14.88 -11.87 9.30
C GLY A 8 -14.69 -11.36 10.71
N TYR A 9 -14.18 -12.26 11.53
CA TYR A 9 -13.79 -12.03 12.90
C TYR A 9 -12.40 -12.61 13.14
N ILE A 10 -11.47 -11.80 13.63
CA ILE A 10 -10.06 -12.16 13.83
C ILE A 10 -9.71 -11.80 15.29
N ASP A 11 -9.26 -12.74 16.08
CA ASP A 11 -8.83 -12.49 17.46
C ASP A 11 -7.31 -12.38 17.59
N ARG A 12 -6.56 -12.98 16.69
CA ARG A 12 -5.09 -12.97 16.69
C ARG A 12 -4.53 -12.97 15.29
N ILE A 13 -3.32 -12.41 15.16
CA ILE A 13 -2.55 -12.46 13.94
C ILE A 13 -1.17 -13.08 14.17
N ASN A 14 -0.65 -13.76 13.18
CA ASN A 14 0.76 -14.12 13.11
C ASN A 14 1.48 -13.09 12.24
N LYS A 15 2.37 -12.30 12.85
CA LYS A 15 3.16 -11.31 12.13
C LYS A 15 4.29 -12.01 11.35
N ARG A 16 4.69 -11.44 10.23
CA ARG A 16 5.71 -12.00 9.33
C ARG A 16 7.06 -12.26 10.01
N ASP A 17 7.36 -11.53 11.08
CA ASP A 17 8.60 -11.61 11.88
C ASP A 17 8.43 -12.40 13.18
N SER A 18 7.34 -13.15 13.35
CA SER A 18 7.02 -13.92 14.54
C SER A 18 6.56 -15.33 14.20
N THR A 19 6.81 -16.29 15.07
CA THR A 19 6.23 -17.65 15.03
C THR A 19 4.94 -17.78 15.82
N ASP A 20 4.60 -16.77 16.62
CA ASP A 20 3.51 -16.82 17.56
C ASP A 20 2.31 -15.99 17.12
N TYR A 21 1.11 -16.49 17.40
CA TYR A 21 -0.12 -15.71 17.29
C TYR A 21 -0.21 -14.69 18.41
N GLN A 22 -0.41 -13.42 18.03
CA GLN A 22 -0.42 -12.28 18.94
C GLN A 22 -1.74 -11.50 18.82
N PRO A 23 -2.18 -10.82 19.90
CA PRO A 23 -3.22 -9.80 19.79
C PRO A 23 -2.81 -8.74 18.76
N MET A 24 -3.79 -8.18 18.06
CA MET A 24 -3.54 -7.10 17.12
C MET A 24 -3.11 -5.82 17.84
N SER A 25 -2.23 -5.06 17.23
CA SER A 25 -1.85 -3.72 17.64
C SER A 25 -1.87 -2.77 16.43
N ILE A 26 -1.91 -1.48 16.69
CA ILE A 26 -1.83 -0.46 15.64
C ILE A 26 -0.38 -0.26 15.21
N ALA A 27 -0.12 -0.11 13.90
CA ALA A 27 1.19 0.25 13.40
C ALA A 27 1.53 1.71 13.80
N SER A 28 2.67 1.90 14.43
CA SER A 28 3.07 3.21 14.97
C SER A 28 4.51 3.60 14.62
N PRO A 29 4.94 3.56 13.33
CA PRO A 29 6.20 4.18 12.96
C PRO A 29 6.11 5.69 13.28
N ASN A 30 7.26 6.31 13.58
CA ASN A 30 7.33 7.72 13.99
C ASN A 30 6.49 8.06 15.24
N ARG A 31 6.12 7.05 16.07
CA ARG A 31 5.29 7.22 17.28
C ARG A 31 3.91 7.84 16.99
N ARG A 32 3.30 7.51 15.84
CA ARG A 32 2.01 8.05 15.39
C ARG A 32 0.87 7.77 16.36
N PHE A 33 0.93 6.60 17.03
CA PHE A 33 -0.08 6.09 17.96
C PHE A 33 0.59 5.41 19.16
N ASN A 34 -0.20 4.98 20.15
CA ASN A 34 0.27 4.08 21.20
C ASN A 34 0.41 2.65 20.62
N GLY A 35 1.56 2.34 20.04
CA GLY A 35 1.84 1.03 19.43
C GLY A 35 1.92 -0.15 20.41
N ALA A 36 1.94 0.10 21.74
CA ALA A 36 1.89 -0.92 22.77
C ALA A 36 0.44 -1.36 23.08
N ALA A 37 -0.56 -0.57 22.67
CA ALA A 37 -1.96 -0.92 22.85
C ALA A 37 -2.34 -2.12 21.96
N THR A 38 -3.11 -3.04 22.53
CA THR A 38 -3.58 -4.24 21.85
C THR A 38 -5.10 -4.31 21.83
N SER A 39 -5.63 -4.91 20.78
CA SER A 39 -7.04 -5.24 20.60
C SER A 39 -7.31 -6.71 20.91
N SER A 40 -8.48 -6.99 21.47
CA SER A 40 -8.97 -8.35 21.67
C SER A 40 -9.42 -9.02 20.38
N HIS A 41 -9.91 -8.24 19.41
CA HIS A 41 -10.39 -8.73 18.10
C HIS A 41 -10.52 -7.63 17.06
N MET A 42 -10.65 -8.06 15.83
CA MET A 42 -11.08 -7.25 14.69
C MET A 42 -12.32 -7.90 14.09
N ALA A 43 -13.35 -7.12 13.84
CA ALA A 43 -14.51 -7.53 13.07
C ALA A 43 -14.59 -6.69 11.80
N TYR A 44 -15.00 -7.29 10.68
CA TYR A 44 -15.25 -6.54 9.46
C TYR A 44 -16.45 -7.07 8.68
N VAL A 45 -17.04 -6.18 7.92
CA VAL A 45 -18.14 -6.48 7.00
C VAL A 45 -18.00 -5.60 5.77
N GLY A 46 -18.37 -6.13 4.63
CA GLY A 46 -18.34 -5.37 3.39
C GLY A 46 -18.59 -6.20 2.16
N GLY A 47 -18.30 -5.64 1.00
CA GLY A 47 -18.46 -6.36 -0.24
C GLY A 47 -17.86 -5.67 -1.44
N ASP A 48 -17.72 -6.48 -2.48
CA ASP A 48 -17.29 -6.08 -3.82
C ASP A 48 -18.47 -6.19 -4.77
N TYR A 49 -18.80 -5.13 -5.46
CA TYR A 49 -19.88 -5.08 -6.45
C TYR A 49 -19.32 -4.85 -7.85
N GLN A 50 -19.43 -5.85 -8.70
CA GLN A 50 -19.08 -5.74 -10.11
C GLN A 50 -20.27 -5.11 -10.87
N VAL A 51 -20.21 -3.79 -11.10
CA VAL A 51 -21.23 -3.02 -11.81
C VAL A 51 -21.36 -3.48 -13.27
N ASN A 52 -20.19 -3.70 -13.90
CA ASN A 52 -20.04 -4.26 -15.24
C ASN A 52 -18.61 -4.75 -15.43
N LYS A 53 -18.27 -5.31 -16.60
CA LYS A 53 -16.91 -5.84 -16.90
C LYS A 53 -15.75 -4.85 -16.69
N ASN A 54 -16.05 -3.56 -16.64
CA ASN A 54 -15.05 -2.50 -16.58
C ASN A 54 -15.03 -1.72 -15.25
N LEU A 55 -16.08 -1.86 -14.42
CA LEU A 55 -16.26 -1.08 -13.19
C LEU A 55 -16.58 -1.99 -12.01
N SER A 56 -15.77 -1.89 -10.97
CA SER A 56 -15.97 -2.53 -9.68
C SER A 56 -15.98 -1.50 -8.57
N LEU A 57 -16.91 -1.64 -7.63
CA LEU A 57 -17.02 -0.85 -6.41
C LEU A 57 -16.78 -1.74 -5.21
N ARG A 58 -16.14 -1.20 -4.18
CA ARG A 58 -15.90 -1.88 -2.91
C ARG A 58 -16.30 -1.00 -1.75
N ALA A 59 -16.91 -1.58 -0.74
CA ALA A 59 -17.22 -0.90 0.50
C ALA A 59 -17.04 -1.85 1.68
N TYR A 60 -16.23 -1.43 2.65
CA TYR A 60 -15.93 -2.21 3.86
C TYR A 60 -15.95 -1.33 5.08
N HIS A 61 -16.44 -1.89 6.17
CA HIS A 61 -16.29 -1.38 7.53
C HIS A 61 -15.50 -2.39 8.35
N ALA A 62 -14.51 -1.91 9.10
CA ALA A 62 -13.71 -2.73 10.01
C ALA A 62 -13.56 -2.01 11.35
N GLU A 63 -13.69 -2.76 12.42
CA GLU A 63 -13.48 -2.34 13.80
C GLU A 63 -12.35 -3.17 14.40
N VAL A 64 -11.30 -2.51 14.87
CA VAL A 64 -10.23 -3.09 15.68
C VAL A 64 -10.49 -2.65 17.10
N ALA A 65 -11.15 -3.50 17.86
CA ALA A 65 -11.78 -3.18 19.13
C ALA A 65 -10.86 -2.39 20.09
N ASP A 66 -11.37 -1.29 20.63
CA ASP A 66 -10.67 -0.36 21.52
C ASP A 66 -9.48 0.40 20.90
N LEU A 67 -9.20 0.23 19.60
CA LEU A 67 -8.11 0.93 18.92
C LEU A 67 -8.65 1.93 17.90
N TYR A 68 -9.30 1.44 16.85
CA TYR A 68 -9.87 2.30 15.79
C TYR A 68 -10.90 1.55 14.95
N GLN A 69 -11.79 2.29 14.32
CA GLN A 69 -12.66 1.82 13.25
C GLN A 69 -12.28 2.47 11.93
N GLN A 70 -12.57 1.78 10.81
CA GLN A 70 -12.24 2.29 9.48
C GLN A 70 -13.31 1.92 8.46
N ASN A 71 -13.79 2.92 7.74
CA ASN A 71 -14.64 2.74 6.55
C ASN A 71 -13.77 2.90 5.30
N THR A 72 -13.85 1.92 4.40
CA THR A 72 -13.10 1.92 3.14
C THR A 72 -14.06 1.89 1.97
N LEU A 73 -13.83 2.80 1.02
CA LEU A 73 -14.51 2.78 -0.27
C LEU A 73 -13.46 2.71 -1.39
N ALA A 74 -13.73 1.93 -2.41
CA ALA A 74 -12.87 1.89 -3.60
C ALA A 74 -13.70 1.80 -4.88
N LEU A 75 -13.18 2.43 -5.94
CA LEU A 75 -13.66 2.35 -7.30
C LEU A 75 -12.50 1.93 -8.20
N LEU A 76 -12.66 0.81 -8.87
CA LEU A 76 -11.72 0.30 -9.85
C LEU A 76 -12.37 0.33 -11.23
N HIS A 77 -11.74 1.05 -12.17
CA HIS A 77 -12.28 1.21 -13.52
C HIS A 77 -11.21 0.92 -14.56
N THR A 78 -11.63 0.29 -15.66
CA THR A 78 -10.79 0.01 -16.82
C THR A 78 -11.54 0.44 -18.09
N LEU A 79 -10.90 1.23 -18.94
CA LEU A 79 -11.49 1.75 -20.17
C LEU A 79 -10.52 1.60 -21.33
N GLN A 80 -11.01 1.08 -22.47
CA GLN A 80 -10.25 1.13 -23.72
C GLN A 80 -10.28 2.55 -24.29
N VAL A 81 -9.08 3.11 -24.55
CA VAL A 81 -8.89 4.45 -25.11
C VAL A 81 -7.88 4.34 -26.24
N GLY A 82 -8.35 4.45 -27.47
CA GLY A 82 -7.53 4.20 -28.64
C GLY A 82 -6.98 2.76 -28.64
N GLU A 83 -5.70 2.61 -28.89
CA GLU A 83 -5.01 1.30 -28.86
C GLU A 83 -4.59 0.86 -27.47
N GLY A 84 -4.83 1.67 -26.45
CA GLY A 84 -4.41 1.42 -25.07
C GLY A 84 -5.55 1.26 -24.09
N THR A 85 -5.19 0.95 -22.86
CA THR A 85 -6.12 0.72 -21.74
C THR A 85 -5.81 1.70 -20.63
N LEU A 86 -6.79 2.53 -20.28
CA LEU A 86 -6.79 3.39 -19.09
C LEU A 86 -7.31 2.60 -17.89
N THR A 87 -6.61 2.67 -16.76
CA THR A 87 -7.05 2.15 -15.47
C THR A 87 -7.16 3.28 -14.47
N SER A 88 -8.19 3.27 -13.65
CA SER A 88 -8.42 4.21 -12.56
C SER A 88 -8.65 3.43 -11.28
N ASP A 89 -7.89 3.74 -10.23
CA ASP A 89 -8.03 3.17 -8.89
C ASP A 89 -8.20 4.34 -7.91
N LEU A 90 -9.42 4.50 -7.38
CA LEU A 90 -9.76 5.52 -6.42
C LEU A 90 -10.08 4.84 -5.09
N ARG A 91 -9.47 5.28 -4.00
CA ARG A 91 -9.70 4.72 -2.67
C ARG A 91 -9.85 5.82 -1.64
N SER A 92 -10.70 5.57 -0.65
CA SER A 92 -10.85 6.42 0.52
C SER A 92 -10.92 5.57 1.79
N PHE A 93 -10.26 6.05 2.82
CA PHE A 93 -10.26 5.46 4.15
C PHE A 93 -10.67 6.55 5.13
N PHE A 94 -11.70 6.30 5.92
CA PHE A 94 -12.20 7.18 6.98
C PHE A 94 -12.02 6.45 8.28
N SER A 95 -11.18 6.97 9.17
CA SER A 95 -10.76 6.28 10.38
C SER A 95 -10.93 7.18 11.59
N ASP A 96 -11.57 6.63 12.61
CA ASP A 96 -11.81 7.28 13.90
C ASP A 96 -11.38 6.33 15.02
N GLU A 97 -11.19 6.85 16.24
CA GLU A 97 -10.97 6.00 17.42
C GLU A 97 -12.16 5.09 17.68
N ASP A 98 -11.89 3.95 18.33
CA ASP A 98 -12.91 2.99 18.75
C ASP A 98 -12.83 2.71 20.25
N GLY A 99 -14.00 2.46 20.86
CA GLY A 99 -14.16 2.01 22.24
C GLY A 99 -13.41 2.89 23.24
N SER A 100 -12.49 2.31 23.98
CA SER A 100 -11.69 3.02 25.00
C SER A 100 -10.48 3.78 24.44
N ALA A 101 -10.34 3.87 23.13
CA ALA A 101 -9.29 4.62 22.42
C ALA A 101 -7.86 4.33 22.93
N LYS A 102 -7.52 3.08 23.17
CA LYS A 102 -6.22 2.67 23.72
C LYS A 102 -5.04 3.07 22.84
N ALA A 103 -5.27 3.22 21.52
CA ALA A 103 -4.28 3.71 20.58
C ALA A 103 -3.99 5.20 20.69
N GLY A 104 -4.79 5.94 21.46
CA GLY A 104 -4.88 7.40 21.46
C GLY A 104 -5.89 7.88 20.43
N LYS A 105 -5.91 9.20 20.16
CA LYS A 105 -6.78 9.79 19.14
C LYS A 105 -6.51 9.17 17.78
N VAL A 106 -7.57 8.86 17.05
CA VAL A 106 -7.56 8.50 15.62
C VAL A 106 -8.57 9.39 14.90
N ASP A 107 -8.11 10.24 14.02
CA ASP A 107 -8.92 11.14 13.19
C ASP A 107 -8.18 11.29 11.85
N ASN A 108 -8.54 10.45 10.89
CA ASN A 108 -7.87 10.44 9.59
C ASN A 108 -8.84 10.17 8.44
N ARG A 109 -8.60 10.90 7.37
CA ARG A 109 -9.27 10.68 6.08
C ARG A 109 -8.20 10.61 5.00
N ASN A 110 -7.96 9.42 4.48
CA ASN A 110 -7.01 9.20 3.40
C ASN A 110 -7.76 9.03 2.08
N LEU A 111 -7.50 9.91 1.15
CA LEU A 111 -8.04 9.85 -0.21
C LEU A 111 -6.89 9.60 -1.18
N SER A 112 -7.02 8.61 -2.05
CA SER A 112 -6.01 8.31 -3.06
C SER A 112 -6.63 8.07 -4.43
N ALA A 113 -5.89 8.45 -5.47
CA ALA A 113 -6.21 8.22 -6.87
C ALA A 113 -4.96 7.78 -7.62
N LEU A 114 -5.04 6.70 -8.39
CA LEU A 114 -3.99 6.22 -9.27
C LEU A 114 -4.57 5.98 -10.66
N PHE A 115 -4.01 6.66 -11.65
CA PHE A 115 -4.37 6.49 -13.05
C PHE A 115 -3.21 5.88 -13.81
N GLY A 116 -3.48 4.87 -14.62
CA GLY A 116 -2.48 4.20 -15.44
C GLY A 116 -2.95 4.06 -16.88
N TYR A 117 -2.08 4.32 -17.84
CA TYR A 117 -2.34 4.08 -19.25
C TYR A 117 -1.33 3.08 -19.81
N ARG A 118 -1.85 1.98 -20.35
CA ARG A 118 -1.05 0.92 -20.98
C ARG A 118 -1.24 0.94 -22.49
N PHE A 119 -0.15 0.93 -23.24
CA PHE A 119 -0.14 0.82 -24.70
C PHE A 119 1.12 0.07 -25.15
N GLY A 120 0.97 -0.88 -26.04
CA GLY A 120 2.07 -1.77 -26.40
C GLY A 120 2.71 -2.42 -25.17
N GLY A 121 4.04 -2.34 -25.06
CA GLY A 121 4.78 -2.82 -23.88
C GLY A 121 4.86 -1.81 -22.74
N HIS A 122 4.37 -0.59 -22.90
CA HIS A 122 4.50 0.51 -21.95
C HIS A 122 3.30 0.61 -21.01
N ARG A 123 3.53 0.98 -19.75
CA ARG A 123 2.52 1.48 -18.83
C ARG A 123 3.06 2.69 -18.08
N LEU A 124 2.37 3.81 -18.19
CA LEU A 124 2.62 5.02 -17.43
C LEU A 124 1.53 5.17 -16.38
N SER A 125 1.90 5.45 -15.13
CA SER A 125 0.91 5.71 -14.08
C SER A 125 1.30 6.93 -13.27
N VAL A 126 0.30 7.71 -12.86
CA VAL A 126 0.43 8.84 -11.96
C VAL A 126 -0.58 8.73 -10.84
N GLY A 127 -0.20 9.11 -9.65
CA GLY A 127 -1.07 9.02 -8.48
C GLY A 127 -0.89 10.18 -7.54
N TYR A 128 -1.95 10.42 -6.76
CA TYR A 128 -1.98 11.39 -5.68
C TYR A 128 -2.72 10.80 -4.49
N MET A 129 -2.19 11.02 -3.28
CA MET A 129 -2.81 10.63 -2.02
C MET A 129 -2.72 11.80 -1.04
N HIS A 130 -3.75 11.98 -0.23
CA HIS A 130 -3.80 12.98 0.83
C HIS A 130 -4.36 12.38 2.11
N ALA A 131 -3.54 12.30 3.13
CA ALA A 131 -3.92 11.94 4.48
C ALA A 131 -4.31 13.22 5.24
N SER A 132 -5.60 13.51 5.34
CA SER A 132 -6.14 14.66 6.07
C SER A 132 -6.64 14.24 7.45
N GLY A 133 -6.88 15.22 8.35
CA GLY A 133 -7.20 15.00 9.75
C GLY A 133 -5.97 15.24 10.64
N ASP A 134 -6.11 14.94 11.92
CA ASP A 134 -5.08 15.27 12.92
C ASP A 134 -4.08 14.12 13.14
N THR A 135 -4.35 12.93 12.58
CA THR A 135 -3.52 11.75 12.80
C THR A 135 -3.07 11.11 11.48
N ALA A 136 -2.09 10.23 11.57
CA ALA A 136 -1.68 9.36 10.48
C ALA A 136 -2.81 8.38 10.11
N THR A 137 -2.75 7.79 8.92
CA THR A 137 -3.67 6.72 8.52
C THR A 137 -3.36 5.44 9.33
N PRO A 138 -4.32 4.92 10.10
CA PRO A 138 -4.10 3.72 10.91
C PRO A 138 -4.16 2.44 10.09
N TYR A 139 -3.39 1.45 10.52
CA TYR A 139 -3.48 0.07 10.05
C TYR A 139 -2.94 -0.90 11.11
N VAL A 140 -3.31 -2.18 11.00
CA VAL A 140 -2.85 -3.21 11.96
C VAL A 140 -1.36 -3.48 11.77
N SER A 141 -0.59 -3.46 12.85
CA SER A 141 0.85 -3.74 12.85
C SER A 141 1.15 -5.13 12.27
N GLY A 142 2.08 -5.21 11.34
CA GLY A 142 2.43 -6.45 10.61
C GLY A 142 1.61 -6.71 9.36
N THR A 143 0.64 -5.83 9.04
CA THR A 143 -0.07 -5.79 7.76
C THR A 143 0.37 -4.59 6.94
N GLU A 144 -0.28 -4.37 5.81
CA GLU A 144 -0.08 -3.20 4.95
C GLU A 144 -1.45 -2.58 4.63
N LEU A 145 -1.51 -1.25 4.53
CA LEU A 145 -2.68 -0.58 4.01
C LEU A 145 -2.63 -0.61 2.48
N MET A 146 -3.65 -1.15 1.86
CA MET A 146 -3.77 -1.21 0.39
C MET A 146 -4.12 0.17 -0.21
N GLY A 147 -3.27 1.15 0.05
CA GLY A 147 -3.36 2.49 -0.51
C GLY A 147 -2.53 2.66 -1.78
N MET A 148 -2.43 3.90 -2.27
CA MET A 148 -1.66 4.24 -3.46
C MET A 148 -0.15 3.99 -3.27
N SER A 149 0.37 4.19 -2.06
CA SER A 149 1.78 4.00 -1.71
C SER A 149 2.17 2.55 -1.44
N GLU A 150 1.25 1.63 -1.61
CA GLU A 150 1.52 0.19 -1.53
C GLU A 150 2.78 -0.18 -2.31
N LEU A 151 3.58 -1.08 -1.74
CA LEU A 151 4.84 -1.55 -2.33
C LEU A 151 6.02 -0.55 -2.30
N THR A 152 5.97 0.53 -1.56
CA THR A 152 7.19 1.26 -1.18
C THR A 152 8.09 0.36 -0.34
N MET A 153 9.41 0.62 -0.35
CA MET A 153 10.37 -0.28 0.30
C MET A 153 10.83 0.23 1.66
N SER A 154 10.79 1.54 1.88
CA SER A 154 11.43 2.18 3.03
C SER A 154 10.45 2.90 3.94
N SER A 155 9.42 3.56 3.40
CA SER A 155 8.36 4.26 4.16
C SER A 155 6.99 3.87 3.65
N ASP A 156 5.97 4.04 4.48
CA ASP A 156 4.56 3.77 4.13
C ASP A 156 3.84 5.00 3.54
N PHE A 157 4.40 6.21 3.64
CA PHE A 157 3.82 7.46 3.15
C PHE A 157 2.40 7.72 3.73
N LEU A 158 2.19 7.43 5.00
CA LEU A 158 0.90 7.51 5.69
C LEU A 158 0.91 8.44 6.90
N ASN A 159 1.83 9.41 6.96
CA ASN A 159 1.92 10.35 8.07
C ASN A 159 0.69 11.31 8.07
N ALA A 160 0.47 11.99 9.20
CA ALA A 160 -0.58 12.99 9.29
C ALA A 160 -0.33 14.14 8.29
N ARG A 161 -1.39 14.60 7.66
CA ARG A 161 -1.44 15.71 6.68
C ARG A 161 -0.60 15.51 5.42
N GLU A 162 -0.02 14.35 5.25
CA GLU A 162 0.86 14.04 4.12
C GLU A 162 0.12 14.10 2.78
N ARG A 163 0.76 14.77 1.82
CA ARG A 163 0.37 14.81 0.42
C ARG A 163 1.42 14.07 -0.40
N THR A 164 1.01 12.96 -0.97
CA THR A 164 1.93 12.05 -1.66
C THR A 164 1.64 12.03 -3.15
N TRP A 165 2.67 12.25 -3.97
CA TRP A 165 2.64 12.10 -5.41
C TRP A 165 3.48 10.92 -5.83
N GLN A 166 3.02 10.19 -6.85
CA GLN A 166 3.85 9.16 -7.46
C GLN A 166 3.74 9.14 -8.98
N ALA A 167 4.84 8.74 -9.61
CA ALA A 167 4.91 8.40 -11.01
C ALA A 167 5.54 7.01 -11.17
N ILE A 168 4.96 6.18 -12.04
CA ILE A 168 5.43 4.83 -12.32
C ILE A 168 5.55 4.65 -13.83
N TYR A 169 6.64 4.04 -14.26
CA TYR A 169 6.82 3.57 -15.61
C TYR A 169 7.16 2.09 -15.61
N ASP A 170 6.32 1.28 -16.24
CA ASP A 170 6.56 -0.14 -16.46
C ASP A 170 6.83 -0.40 -17.94
N TYR A 171 7.77 -1.31 -18.26
CA TYR A 171 8.00 -1.79 -19.60
C TYR A 171 8.07 -3.31 -19.65
N ASP A 172 7.29 -3.91 -20.53
CA ASP A 172 7.33 -5.34 -20.86
C ASP A 172 8.13 -5.54 -22.14
N PHE A 173 9.33 -6.08 -21.99
CA PHE A 173 10.26 -6.29 -23.10
C PHE A 173 9.80 -7.36 -24.09
N ALA A 174 8.73 -8.09 -23.82
CA ALA A 174 8.11 -8.97 -24.81
C ALA A 174 7.71 -8.18 -26.07
N ALA A 175 7.30 -6.92 -25.93
CA ALA A 175 7.01 -6.02 -27.05
C ALA A 175 8.24 -5.70 -27.92
N ALA A 176 9.45 -5.85 -27.37
CA ALA A 176 10.73 -5.70 -28.06
C ALA A 176 11.37 -7.04 -28.45
N GLY A 177 10.61 -8.16 -28.38
CA GLY A 177 11.11 -9.49 -28.72
C GLY A 177 11.90 -10.19 -27.61
N VAL A 178 11.90 -9.68 -26.38
CA VAL A 178 12.58 -10.30 -25.21
C VAL A 178 11.55 -10.73 -24.16
N PRO A 179 10.83 -11.85 -24.38
CA PRO A 179 9.79 -12.30 -23.47
C PRO A 179 10.36 -12.67 -22.09
N GLY A 180 9.56 -12.40 -21.04
CA GLY A 180 9.91 -12.71 -19.67
C GLY A 180 10.66 -11.60 -18.93
N VAL A 181 11.24 -10.62 -19.65
CA VAL A 181 11.89 -9.45 -19.04
C VAL A 181 10.88 -8.34 -18.83
N LYS A 182 10.85 -7.78 -17.61
CA LYS A 182 10.03 -6.61 -17.25
C LYS A 182 10.85 -5.64 -16.40
N SER A 183 10.61 -4.36 -16.58
CA SER A 183 11.20 -3.32 -15.74
C SER A 183 10.14 -2.41 -15.15
N ARG A 184 10.45 -1.81 -13.99
CA ARG A 184 9.69 -0.74 -13.35
C ARG A 184 10.61 0.34 -12.85
N LEU A 185 10.24 1.57 -13.10
CA LEU A 185 10.76 2.76 -12.44
C LEU A 185 9.62 3.40 -11.67
N ARG A 186 9.87 3.80 -10.42
CA ARG A 186 8.89 4.46 -9.57
C ARG A 186 9.54 5.61 -8.82
N TYR A 187 8.87 6.73 -8.77
CA TYR A 187 9.21 7.85 -7.92
C TYR A 187 8.02 8.23 -7.07
N VAL A 188 8.22 8.32 -5.76
CA VAL A 188 7.22 8.73 -4.78
C VAL A 188 7.77 9.89 -3.98
N ARG A 189 6.93 10.88 -3.68
CA ARG A 189 7.27 12.03 -2.85
C ARG A 189 6.09 12.40 -1.97
N GLY A 190 6.34 12.50 -0.66
CA GLY A 190 5.44 13.06 0.35
C GLY A 190 5.93 14.43 0.81
N ASP A 191 5.00 15.34 1.08
CA ASP A 191 5.25 16.64 1.70
C ASP A 191 4.11 17.05 2.65
N HIS A 192 4.25 18.21 3.36
CA HIS A 192 3.32 18.68 4.39
C HIS A 192 3.15 17.68 5.55
N ILE A 193 4.17 16.88 5.83
CA ILE A 193 4.13 15.83 6.83
C ILE A 193 4.19 16.43 8.23
N GLU A 194 3.24 16.05 9.08
CA GLU A 194 3.22 16.34 10.50
C GLU A 194 3.61 15.12 11.33
N LEU A 195 4.62 15.27 12.17
CA LEU A 195 5.12 14.27 13.10
C LEU A 195 4.95 14.80 14.54
N ALA A 196 3.69 14.92 15.00
CA ALA A 196 3.34 15.56 16.26
C ALA A 196 4.12 15.00 17.46
N ALA A 197 4.28 13.68 17.58
CA ALA A 197 5.04 13.03 18.65
C ALA A 197 6.55 13.34 18.62
N LEU A 198 7.06 13.95 17.56
CA LEU A 198 8.45 14.34 17.37
C LEU A 198 8.62 15.86 17.30
N ASN A 199 7.54 16.62 17.56
CA ASN A 199 7.49 18.10 17.47
C ASN A 199 8.04 18.62 16.13
N ALA A 200 7.61 18.01 15.02
CA ALA A 200 8.06 18.36 13.68
C ALA A 200 6.88 18.44 12.71
N ASP A 201 6.86 19.49 11.93
CA ASP A 201 5.86 19.80 10.91
C ASP A 201 6.51 20.17 9.58
N ASP A 202 5.71 20.23 8.53
CA ASP A 202 6.12 20.51 7.14
C ASP A 202 7.33 19.69 6.66
N ARG A 203 7.37 18.41 7.07
CA ARG A 203 8.43 17.47 6.67
C ARG A 203 8.16 16.86 5.31
N LYS A 204 9.22 16.29 4.73
CA LYS A 204 9.20 15.72 3.37
C LYS A 204 9.91 14.38 3.35
N GLU A 205 9.41 13.51 2.49
CA GLU A 205 10.08 12.24 2.17
C GLU A 205 9.97 11.93 0.68
N ARG A 206 10.87 11.09 0.18
CA ARG A 206 10.85 10.62 -1.22
C ARG A 206 11.54 9.28 -1.36
N GLU A 207 11.03 8.49 -2.29
CA GLU A 207 11.64 7.21 -2.63
C GLU A 207 11.71 7.05 -4.15
N PHE A 208 12.89 6.65 -4.65
CA PHE A 208 13.08 6.26 -6.02
C PHE A 208 13.38 4.76 -6.07
N GLN A 209 12.63 4.02 -6.88
CA GLN A 209 12.77 2.58 -7.05
C GLN A 209 13.05 2.22 -8.51
N MET A 210 13.92 1.22 -8.70
CA MET A 210 14.16 0.54 -9.97
C MET A 210 14.02 -0.95 -9.75
N GLU A 211 13.30 -1.61 -10.65
CA GLU A 211 13.15 -3.07 -10.67
C GLU A 211 13.46 -3.59 -12.08
N LEU A 212 14.17 -4.71 -12.14
CA LEU A 212 14.35 -5.51 -13.34
C LEU A 212 14.07 -6.96 -12.98
N GLY A 213 13.10 -7.56 -13.64
CA GLY A 213 12.71 -8.95 -13.45
C GLY A 213 12.86 -9.76 -14.73
N TYR A 214 13.19 -11.04 -14.58
CA TYR A 214 13.17 -12.01 -15.66
C TYR A 214 12.52 -13.31 -15.20
N VAL A 215 11.59 -13.83 -15.96
CA VAL A 215 11.00 -15.16 -15.77
C VAL A 215 11.57 -16.10 -16.81
N ILE A 216 12.18 -17.19 -16.39
CA ILE A 216 12.78 -18.20 -17.27
C ILE A 216 11.67 -18.86 -18.11
N GLN A 217 11.81 -18.80 -19.45
CA GLN A 217 10.75 -19.17 -20.39
C GLN A 217 10.72 -20.66 -20.74
N SER A 218 11.83 -21.40 -20.58
CA SER A 218 11.95 -22.80 -20.99
C SER A 218 12.99 -23.55 -20.17
N GLY A 219 13.07 -24.87 -20.35
CA GLY A 219 14.01 -25.75 -19.67
C GLY A 219 13.60 -26.15 -18.24
N PRO A 220 14.50 -26.79 -17.47
CA PRO A 220 14.21 -27.30 -16.14
C PRO A 220 13.84 -26.24 -15.10
N LEU A 221 14.27 -25.00 -15.30
CA LEU A 221 13.99 -23.85 -14.44
C LEU A 221 12.88 -22.94 -14.98
N LYS A 222 12.06 -23.44 -15.93
CA LYS A 222 10.91 -22.68 -16.43
C LYS A 222 10.04 -22.19 -15.28
N ASN A 223 9.54 -20.94 -15.39
CA ASN A 223 8.74 -20.23 -14.39
C ASN A 223 9.52 -19.78 -13.13
N VAL A 224 10.81 -20.04 -13.01
CA VAL A 224 11.62 -19.39 -11.99
C VAL A 224 11.79 -17.92 -12.38
N GLY A 225 11.42 -17.02 -11.46
CA GLY A 225 11.60 -15.57 -11.58
C GLY A 225 12.87 -15.13 -10.87
N LEU A 226 13.62 -14.26 -11.52
CA LEU A 226 14.77 -13.56 -10.96
C LEU A 226 14.44 -12.07 -10.95
N MET A 227 14.65 -11.38 -9.83
CA MET A 227 14.39 -9.94 -9.75
C MET A 227 15.51 -9.22 -9.01
N ALA A 228 15.97 -8.14 -9.59
CA ALA A 228 16.82 -7.15 -8.93
C ALA A 228 16.01 -5.90 -8.66
N ARG A 229 16.05 -5.40 -7.43
CA ARG A 229 15.34 -4.18 -7.00
C ARG A 229 16.30 -3.27 -6.28
N LYS A 230 16.27 -1.97 -6.61
CA LYS A 230 17.01 -0.90 -5.95
C LYS A 230 16.03 0.14 -5.45
N SER A 231 16.19 0.57 -4.18
CA SER A 231 15.51 1.73 -3.61
C SER A 231 16.51 2.74 -3.09
N ILE A 232 16.18 4.02 -3.25
CA ILE A 232 16.90 5.17 -2.70
C ILE A 232 15.85 6.02 -1.99
N TYR A 233 15.85 5.98 -0.66
CA TYR A 233 14.92 6.72 0.19
C TYR A 233 15.63 7.88 0.90
N ARG A 234 15.00 9.04 0.97
CA ARG A 234 15.48 10.26 1.64
C ARG A 234 14.34 10.98 2.31
N ASN A 235 14.61 11.53 3.50
CA ASN A 235 13.67 12.35 4.26
C ASN A 235 14.41 13.44 5.05
N ASP A 236 13.68 14.41 5.58
CA ASP A 236 14.16 15.45 6.49
C ASP A 236 13.61 15.30 7.92
N PHE A 237 13.24 14.08 8.29
CA PHE A 237 12.66 13.76 9.59
C PHE A 237 13.67 13.96 10.74
N PRO A 238 13.20 14.34 11.95
CA PRO A 238 14.07 14.51 13.09
C PRO A 238 14.70 13.18 13.55
N ALA A 239 15.78 13.27 14.31
CA ALA A 239 16.58 12.13 14.76
C ALA A 239 15.80 11.02 15.51
N GLY A 240 14.63 11.31 16.06
CA GLY A 240 13.75 10.34 16.72
C GLY A 240 12.82 9.54 15.80
N ALA A 241 12.78 9.84 14.50
CA ALA A 241 11.90 9.15 13.54
C ALA A 241 12.31 7.70 13.31
N ALA A 242 11.33 6.85 12.96
CA ALA A 242 11.57 5.45 12.62
C ALA A 242 12.18 5.30 11.23
N PHE A 243 11.68 6.07 10.26
CA PHE A 243 12.21 6.07 8.90
C PHE A 243 13.48 6.90 8.79
N ARG A 244 14.49 6.37 8.11
CA ARG A 244 15.82 6.97 7.93
C ARG A 244 16.18 6.97 6.46
N ASP A 245 17.07 7.87 6.06
CA ASP A 245 17.74 7.81 4.77
C ASP A 245 18.32 6.42 4.53
N GLU A 246 17.95 5.81 3.42
CA GLU A 246 18.28 4.42 3.14
C GLU A 246 18.58 4.18 1.65
N ASN A 247 19.52 3.26 1.40
CA ASN A 247 19.76 2.69 0.08
C ASN A 247 19.66 1.17 0.20
N GLN A 248 18.63 0.59 -0.41
CA GLN A 248 18.44 -0.86 -0.42
C GLN A 248 18.74 -1.44 -1.80
N THR A 249 19.32 -2.63 -1.83
CA THR A 249 19.39 -3.47 -3.02
C THR A 249 18.92 -4.86 -2.63
N ARG A 250 17.96 -5.40 -3.36
CA ARG A 250 17.40 -6.74 -3.13
C ARG A 250 17.52 -7.58 -4.39
N PHE A 251 17.95 -8.83 -4.22
CA PHE A 251 17.90 -9.86 -5.25
C PHE A 251 16.91 -10.93 -4.77
N LEU A 252 15.93 -11.25 -5.60
CA LEU A 252 14.89 -12.21 -5.27
C LEU A 252 14.88 -13.33 -6.31
N VAL A 253 14.70 -14.55 -5.81
CA VAL A 253 14.35 -15.71 -6.63
C VAL A 253 12.93 -16.09 -6.27
N LEU A 254 12.06 -16.17 -7.25
CA LEU A 254 10.63 -16.40 -7.10
C LEU A 254 10.25 -17.65 -7.87
N TYR A 255 9.50 -18.54 -7.25
CA TYR A 255 8.94 -19.71 -7.91
C TYR A 255 7.57 -20.03 -7.34
N THR A 256 6.60 -20.21 -8.22
CA THR A 256 5.26 -20.66 -7.85
C THR A 256 5.13 -22.14 -8.23
N LEU A 257 5.10 -23.01 -7.23
CA LEU A 257 4.90 -24.43 -7.41
C LEU A 257 3.40 -24.72 -7.61
N PRO A 258 2.95 -25.20 -8.77
CA PRO A 258 1.60 -25.74 -8.90
C PRO A 258 1.51 -27.07 -8.13
N ILE A 259 0.58 -27.18 -7.20
CA ILE A 259 0.44 -28.36 -6.34
C ILE A 259 -0.63 -29.31 -6.89
N TRP A 260 -1.49 -28.84 -7.83
CA TRP A 260 -2.53 -29.58 -8.57
C TRP A 260 -2.77 -29.01 -9.96
#